data_c645f16395b4cd29ef16e9e70b5a9894
#
_entry.id   c645f16395b4cd29ef16e9e70b5a9894
#
_cell.length_a   1.000
_cell.length_b   1.000
_cell.length_c   1.000
_cell.angle_alpha   90.00
_cell.angle_beta   90.00
_cell.angle_gamma   90.00
#
_symmetry.space_group_name_H-M   'P 1'
#
loop_
_entity.id
_entity.type
_entity.pdbx_description
1 polymer ?
#
loop_
_entity_poly.entity_id
_entity_poly.type
_entity_poly.pdbx_seq_one_letter_code
_entity_poly.pdbx_strand_id
1 'polypeptide(L)'
;MSVNSLNRAYGKMLNTMPWDYFTTLSYKWDVKAKQCRRVMDNLTKELVDSKRDFGMFWVAEWHKSGTSTHTHLLLKGEVTDLVDYYWKSNNYGDNRGIKHLAYDSSKGACYYVSKFYDRNVDNDIFVKTKS
;
A
#
# COMPACT_ATOMS: atom_id res chain seq x y z
N MET A 1 3.91 -8.86 -13.83
CA MET A 1 4.14 -9.79 -12.71
C MET A 1 2.87 -10.57 -12.41
N SER A 2 2.95 -11.89 -12.27
CA SER A 2 1.76 -12.71 -12.01
C SER A 2 1.45 -12.84 -10.52
N VAL A 3 0.21 -13.14 -10.16
CA VAL A 3 -0.16 -13.44 -8.76
C VAL A 3 0.76 -14.53 -8.22
N ASN A 4 1.08 -15.53 -9.04
CA ASN A 4 2.01 -16.59 -8.66
C ASN A 4 3.43 -16.06 -8.41
N SER A 5 3.88 -15.06 -9.18
CA SER A 5 5.18 -14.42 -8.95
C SER A 5 5.19 -13.61 -7.67
N LEU A 6 4.11 -12.87 -7.38
CA LEU A 6 3.96 -12.17 -6.10
C LEU A 6 3.96 -13.15 -4.94
N ASN A 7 3.22 -14.25 -5.07
CA ASN A 7 3.19 -15.29 -4.03
C ASN A 7 4.55 -15.91 -3.78
N ARG A 8 5.35 -16.16 -4.84
CA ARG A 8 6.70 -16.67 -4.66
C ARG A 8 7.61 -15.68 -3.97
N ALA A 9 7.53 -14.39 -4.35
CA ALA A 9 8.40 -13.36 -3.79
C ALA A 9 8.04 -13.03 -2.33
N TYR A 10 6.74 -12.95 -2.02
CA TYR A 10 6.25 -12.45 -0.74
C TYR A 10 5.25 -13.36 -0.05
N GLY A 11 4.92 -14.50 -0.66
CA GLY A 11 3.77 -15.34 -0.26
C GLY A 11 3.73 -15.68 1.21
N LYS A 12 4.86 -16.13 1.77
CA LYS A 12 4.92 -16.49 3.19
C LYS A 12 4.58 -15.28 4.06
N MET A 13 5.21 -14.14 3.77
CA MET A 13 4.97 -12.92 4.54
C MET A 13 3.55 -12.39 4.34
N LEU A 14 3.05 -12.39 3.10
CA LEU A 14 1.69 -11.95 2.82
C LEU A 14 0.65 -12.80 3.56
N ASN A 15 0.84 -14.12 3.58
CA ASN A 15 -0.14 -15.05 4.14
C ASN A 15 -0.03 -15.20 5.66
N THR A 16 1.13 -14.95 6.25
CA THR A 16 1.35 -15.13 7.69
C THR A 16 1.31 -13.84 8.50
N MET A 17 1.48 -12.70 7.85
CA MET A 17 1.44 -11.40 8.53
C MET A 17 0.01 -11.10 8.98
N PRO A 18 -0.21 -10.74 10.27
CA PRO A 18 -1.53 -10.36 10.75
C PRO A 18 -1.85 -8.92 10.33
N TRP A 19 -2.23 -8.73 9.07
CA TRP A 19 -2.60 -7.44 8.53
C TRP A 19 -3.83 -6.88 9.24
N ASP A 20 -3.87 -5.55 9.41
CA ASP A 20 -4.97 -4.87 10.09
C ASP A 20 -5.89 -4.14 9.10
N TYR A 21 -5.33 -3.58 8.03
CA TYR A 21 -6.09 -2.73 7.11
C TYR A 21 -5.77 -3.05 5.67
N PHE A 22 -6.78 -2.87 4.83
CA PHE A 22 -6.63 -2.75 3.38
C PHE A 22 -6.92 -1.29 3.02
N THR A 23 -5.92 -0.59 2.50
CA THR A 23 -5.99 0.84 2.27
C THR A 23 -5.82 1.17 0.80
N THR A 24 -6.59 2.14 0.32
CA THR A 24 -6.46 2.68 -1.03
C THR A 24 -6.11 4.16 -0.95
N LEU A 25 -5.07 4.56 -1.67
CA LEU A 25 -4.62 5.95 -1.76
C LEU A 25 -4.73 6.41 -3.21
N SER A 26 -5.48 7.48 -3.42
CA SER A 26 -5.70 8.09 -4.73
C SER A 26 -5.19 9.53 -4.73
N TYR A 27 -4.63 9.96 -5.86
CA TYR A 27 -4.08 11.30 -6.01
C TYR A 27 -5.14 12.26 -6.54
N LYS A 28 -4.97 13.56 -6.23
CA LYS A 28 -5.78 14.64 -6.79
C LYS A 28 -5.47 14.91 -8.26
N TRP A 29 -4.26 14.55 -8.70
CA TRP A 29 -3.79 14.77 -10.08
C TRP A 29 -3.15 13.49 -10.59
N ASP A 30 -2.86 13.49 -11.90
CA ASP A 30 -2.24 12.32 -12.52
C ASP A 30 -0.80 12.12 -12.04
N VAL A 31 -0.50 10.92 -11.56
CA VAL A 31 0.82 10.55 -11.03
C VAL A 31 1.31 9.32 -11.78
N LYS A 32 2.48 9.45 -12.38
CA LYS A 32 3.11 8.36 -13.13
C LYS A 32 3.86 7.40 -12.19
N ALA A 33 4.20 6.23 -12.70
CA ALA A 33 4.82 5.16 -11.92
C ALA A 33 6.07 5.60 -11.14
N LYS A 34 6.97 6.36 -11.76
CA LYS A 34 8.19 6.87 -11.11
C LYS A 34 7.87 7.78 -9.92
N GLN A 35 6.90 8.67 -10.09
CA GLN A 35 6.47 9.57 -9.02
C GLN A 35 5.81 8.78 -7.89
N CYS A 36 4.97 7.79 -8.25
CA CYS A 36 4.32 6.93 -7.28
C CYS A 36 5.36 6.18 -6.43
N ARG A 37 6.39 5.62 -7.06
CA ARG A 37 7.48 4.97 -6.32
C ARG A 37 8.12 5.92 -5.33
N ARG A 38 8.42 7.15 -5.73
CA ARG A 38 9.02 8.16 -4.84
C ARG A 38 8.09 8.49 -3.68
N VAL A 39 6.81 8.67 -3.96
CA VAL A 39 5.80 8.96 -2.92
C VAL A 39 5.76 7.83 -1.90
N MET A 40 5.73 6.59 -2.35
CA MET A 40 5.64 5.44 -1.45
C MET A 40 6.94 5.19 -0.68
N ASP A 41 8.10 5.43 -1.29
CA ASP A 41 9.39 5.35 -0.58
C ASP A 41 9.48 6.40 0.52
N ASN A 42 8.99 7.61 0.27
CA ASN A 42 8.96 8.68 1.28
C ASN A 42 7.95 8.36 2.39
N LEU A 43 6.80 7.78 2.06
CA LEU A 43 5.86 7.31 3.09
C LEU A 43 6.50 6.25 3.97
N THR A 44 7.19 5.29 3.38
CA THR A 44 7.90 4.25 4.13
C THR A 44 8.89 4.88 5.10
N LYS A 45 9.65 5.86 4.65
CA LYS A 45 10.61 6.58 5.49
C LYS A 45 9.92 7.29 6.66
N GLU A 46 8.79 7.96 6.40
CA GLU A 46 8.01 8.61 7.46
C GLU A 46 7.57 7.61 8.53
N LEU A 47 7.09 6.44 8.10
CA LEU A 47 6.64 5.40 9.02
C LEU A 47 7.82 4.83 9.82
N VAL A 48 8.96 4.62 9.18
CA VAL A 48 10.19 4.17 9.87
C VAL A 48 10.64 5.20 10.90
N ASP A 49 10.65 6.47 10.53
CA ASP A 49 11.10 7.56 11.42
C ASP A 49 10.16 7.76 12.61
N SER A 50 8.92 7.33 12.52
CA SER A 50 7.97 7.40 13.64
C SER A 50 8.33 6.47 14.80
N LYS A 51 9.19 5.48 14.55
CA LYS A 51 9.62 4.45 15.50
C LYS A 51 8.49 3.54 15.97
N ARG A 52 7.35 3.53 15.26
CA ARG A 52 6.27 2.58 15.51
C ARG A 52 6.55 1.27 14.81
N ASP A 53 6.06 0.18 15.37
CA ASP A 53 6.06 -1.12 14.70
C ASP A 53 5.01 -1.10 13.60
N PHE A 54 5.36 -1.57 12.41
CA PHE A 54 4.42 -1.64 11.31
C PHE A 54 4.86 -2.64 10.24
N GLY A 55 3.91 -3.04 9.43
CA GLY A 55 4.17 -3.72 8.17
C GLY A 55 3.37 -3.05 7.08
N MET A 56 3.94 -2.95 5.90
CA MET A 56 3.27 -2.36 4.75
C MET A 56 3.67 -3.14 3.50
N PHE A 57 2.67 -3.60 2.77
CA PHE A 57 2.83 -4.09 1.41
C PHE A 57 1.99 -3.18 0.51
N TRP A 58 2.61 -2.60 -0.51
CA TRP A 58 1.87 -1.72 -1.42
C TRP A 58 2.03 -2.17 -2.87
N VAL A 59 0.98 -1.93 -3.63
CA VAL A 59 0.96 -2.15 -5.07
C VAL A 59 0.42 -0.90 -5.73
N ALA A 60 1.19 -0.33 -6.65
CA ALA A 60 0.72 0.73 -7.52
C ALA A 60 0.14 0.10 -8.77
N GLU A 61 -1.05 0.55 -9.17
CA GLU A 61 -1.66 0.09 -10.41
C GLU A 61 -2.10 1.28 -11.27
N TRP A 62 -2.19 1.06 -12.58
CA TRP A 62 -2.75 2.05 -13.47
C TRP A 62 -4.23 2.22 -13.20
N HIS A 63 -4.67 3.48 -13.12
CA HIS A 63 -6.09 3.80 -13.11
C HIS A 63 -6.70 3.37 -14.44
N LYS A 64 -8.03 3.18 -14.48
CA LYS A 64 -8.74 2.81 -15.71
C LYS A 64 -8.47 3.76 -16.88
N SER A 65 -8.24 5.05 -16.58
CA SER A 65 -7.89 6.05 -17.59
C SER A 65 -6.55 5.79 -18.27
N GLY A 66 -5.65 5.06 -17.61
CA GLY A 66 -4.29 4.83 -18.09
C GLY A 66 -3.36 6.02 -17.95
N THR A 67 -3.81 7.13 -17.33
CA THR A 67 -3.02 8.36 -17.20
C THR A 67 -2.44 8.57 -15.81
N SER A 68 -2.98 7.89 -14.83
CA SER A 68 -2.54 8.04 -13.45
C SER A 68 -2.45 6.68 -12.76
N THR A 69 -1.72 6.64 -11.66
CA THR A 69 -1.65 5.48 -10.78
C THR A 69 -2.48 5.73 -9.52
N HIS A 70 -2.84 4.66 -8.83
CA HIS A 70 -3.27 4.71 -7.45
C HIS A 70 -2.64 3.53 -6.72
N THR A 71 -2.67 3.55 -5.39
CA THR A 71 -1.92 2.60 -4.59
C THR A 71 -2.84 1.87 -3.63
N HIS A 72 -2.72 0.55 -3.59
CA HIS A 72 -3.38 -0.29 -2.59
C HIS A 72 -2.34 -0.80 -1.61
N LEU A 73 -2.69 -0.78 -0.33
CA LEU A 73 -1.79 -1.19 0.74
C LEU A 73 -2.45 -2.23 1.64
N LEU A 74 -1.64 -3.18 2.10
CA LEU A 74 -1.94 -3.94 3.30
C LEU A 74 -1.10 -3.33 4.41
N LEU A 75 -1.73 -2.96 5.53
CA LEU A 75 -1.07 -2.33 6.67
C LEU A 75 -1.24 -3.18 7.92
N LYS A 76 -0.15 -3.35 8.65
CA LYS A 76 -0.12 -3.91 9.99
C LYS A 76 0.31 -2.82 10.95
N GLY A 77 -0.37 -2.73 12.10
CA GLY A 77 -0.05 -1.77 13.15
C GLY A 77 -0.89 -0.52 13.09
N GLU A 78 -0.79 0.29 14.15
CA GLU A 78 -1.57 1.51 14.29
C GLU A 78 -0.81 2.67 13.63
N VAL A 79 -0.87 2.73 12.31
CA VAL A 79 -0.16 3.75 11.50
C VAL A 79 -1.07 4.48 10.53
N THR A 80 -2.38 4.22 10.54
CA THR A 80 -3.30 4.89 9.62
C THR A 80 -3.32 6.41 9.80
N ASP A 81 -3.16 6.88 11.03
CA ASP A 81 -3.05 8.32 11.32
C ASP A 81 -1.85 8.97 10.61
N LEU A 82 -0.72 8.26 10.59
CA LEU A 82 0.50 8.74 9.92
C LEU A 82 0.32 8.73 8.40
N VAL A 83 -0.33 7.71 7.86
CA VAL A 83 -0.63 7.63 6.42
C VAL A 83 -1.53 8.79 6.02
N ASP A 84 -2.58 9.06 6.81
CA ASP A 84 -3.50 10.18 6.56
C ASP A 84 -2.76 11.51 6.59
N TYR A 85 -1.94 11.72 7.61
CA TYR A 85 -1.16 12.95 7.77
C TYR A 85 -0.22 13.15 6.59
N TYR A 86 0.52 12.10 6.21
CA TYR A 86 1.45 12.16 5.09
C TYR A 86 0.73 12.53 3.79
N TRP A 87 -0.41 11.88 3.52
CA TRP A 87 -1.15 12.10 2.28
C TRP A 87 -1.69 13.51 2.18
N LYS A 88 -2.30 13.98 3.26
CA LYS A 88 -2.91 15.31 3.32
C LYS A 88 -1.88 16.43 3.38
N SER A 89 -0.84 16.28 4.20
CA SER A 89 0.17 17.33 4.38
C SER A 89 1.01 17.57 3.13
N ASN A 90 1.19 16.54 2.32
CA ASN A 90 1.86 16.67 1.02
C ASN A 90 0.89 17.04 -0.10
N ASN A 91 -0.37 17.26 0.24
CA ASN A 91 -1.42 17.65 -0.70
C ASN A 91 -1.65 16.65 -1.84
N TYR A 92 -1.37 15.39 -1.60
CA TYR A 92 -1.63 14.33 -2.60
C TYR A 92 -3.12 14.05 -2.73
N GLY A 93 -3.87 14.18 -1.66
CA GLY A 93 -5.31 13.97 -1.63
C GLY A 93 -5.92 14.43 -0.33
N ASP A 94 -7.24 14.34 -0.26
CA ASP A 94 -8.04 14.61 0.95
C ASP A 94 -8.71 13.31 1.41
N ASN A 95 -9.71 13.42 2.29
CA ASN A 95 -10.43 12.25 2.80
C ASN A 95 -11.07 11.38 1.71
N ARG A 96 -11.36 11.95 0.54
CA ARG A 96 -11.93 11.20 -0.58
C ARG A 96 -10.88 10.32 -1.27
N GLY A 97 -9.62 10.72 -1.17
CA GLY A 97 -8.50 9.98 -1.74
C GLY A 97 -7.90 8.94 -0.81
N ILE A 98 -8.43 8.80 0.40
CA ILE A 98 -7.92 7.86 1.40
C ILE A 98 -9.06 6.96 1.86
N LYS A 99 -8.86 5.65 1.74
CA LYS A 99 -9.88 4.69 2.18
C LYS A 99 -9.21 3.56 2.95
N HIS A 100 -9.53 3.45 4.23
CA HIS A 100 -9.08 2.34 5.08
C HIS A 100 -10.24 1.39 5.34
N LEU A 101 -10.03 0.11 5.02
CA LEU A 101 -10.98 -0.95 5.33
C LEU A 101 -10.31 -1.94 6.27
N ALA A 102 -11.08 -2.51 7.18
CA ALA A 102 -10.57 -3.58 8.03
C ALA A 102 -10.16 -4.77 7.15
N TYR A 103 -8.99 -5.34 7.44
CA TYR A 103 -8.52 -6.53 6.73
C TYR A 103 -9.33 -7.74 7.17
N ASP A 104 -9.87 -8.47 6.20
CA ASP A 104 -10.63 -9.69 6.46
C ASP A 104 -9.69 -10.90 6.29
N SER A 105 -9.23 -11.45 7.41
CA SER A 105 -8.30 -12.57 7.41
C SER A 105 -8.89 -13.84 6.81
N SER A 106 -10.21 -13.98 6.79
CA SER A 106 -10.87 -15.15 6.18
C SER A 106 -10.67 -15.20 4.67
N LYS A 107 -10.46 -14.05 4.04
CA LYS A 107 -10.21 -13.94 2.59
C LYS A 107 -8.75 -14.16 2.23
N GLY A 108 -7.83 -13.80 3.13
CA GLY A 108 -6.40 -13.93 2.93
C GLY A 108 -5.79 -12.85 2.03
N ALA A 109 -4.47 -12.68 2.12
CA ALA A 109 -3.77 -11.64 1.37
C ALA A 109 -3.86 -11.82 -0.13
N CYS A 110 -3.85 -13.06 -0.62
CA CYS A 110 -3.96 -13.35 -2.05
C CYS A 110 -5.26 -12.82 -2.66
N TYR A 111 -6.37 -12.84 -1.90
CA TYR A 111 -7.63 -12.27 -2.35
C TYR A 111 -7.49 -10.77 -2.65
N TYR A 112 -6.86 -10.03 -1.74
CA TYR A 112 -6.67 -8.59 -1.92
C TYR A 112 -5.71 -8.29 -3.07
N VAL A 113 -4.60 -9.01 -3.13
CA VAL A 113 -3.59 -8.83 -4.17
C VAL A 113 -4.17 -9.11 -5.55
N SER A 114 -5.00 -10.16 -5.70
CA SER A 114 -5.56 -10.54 -6.99
C SER A 114 -6.47 -9.48 -7.61
N LYS A 115 -7.04 -8.59 -6.78
CA LYS A 115 -7.99 -7.58 -7.26
C LYS A 115 -7.37 -6.49 -8.13
N PHE A 116 -6.07 -6.20 -7.96
CA PHE A 116 -5.41 -5.11 -8.69
C PHE A 116 -4.24 -5.59 -9.54
N TYR A 117 -4.16 -6.86 -9.71
CA TYR A 117 -2.99 -7.53 -10.21
C TYR A 117 -2.69 -7.25 -11.70
N ASP A 118 -3.71 -7.20 -12.56
CA ASP A 118 -3.51 -7.06 -14.02
C ASP A 118 -2.96 -5.69 -14.42
N ARG A 119 -3.08 -4.68 -13.57
CA ARG A 119 -2.63 -3.31 -13.82
C ARG A 119 -1.46 -2.88 -12.93
N ASN A 120 -0.83 -3.86 -12.28
CA ASN A 120 0.31 -3.60 -11.41
C ASN A 120 1.49 -3.04 -12.21
N VAL A 121 2.02 -1.90 -11.77
CA VAL A 121 3.21 -1.26 -12.35
C VAL A 121 4.39 -1.28 -11.41
N ASP A 122 4.16 -1.39 -10.11
CA ASP A 122 5.22 -1.41 -9.10
C ASP A 122 4.67 -1.93 -7.78
N ASN A 123 5.54 -2.47 -6.95
CA ASN A 123 5.15 -2.95 -5.63
C ASN A 123 6.38 -3.02 -4.72
N ASP A 124 6.14 -3.05 -3.41
CA ASP A 124 7.20 -3.27 -2.44
C ASP A 124 6.60 -3.70 -1.10
N ILE A 125 7.44 -4.25 -0.24
CA ILE A 125 7.05 -4.66 1.10
C ILE A 125 8.10 -4.20 2.10
N PHE A 126 7.64 -3.72 3.24
CA PHE A 126 8.50 -3.30 4.34
C PHE A 126 7.88 -3.71 5.66
N VAL A 127 8.67 -4.30 6.54
CA VAL A 127 8.22 -4.68 7.88
C VAL A 127 9.27 -4.20 8.88
N LYS A 128 8.80 -3.48 9.89
CA LYS A 128 9.63 -3.02 11.01
C LYS A 128 8.99 -3.48 12.31
N THR A 129 9.72 -4.30 13.04
CA THR A 129 9.30 -4.75 14.36
C THR A 129 10.29 -4.22 15.40
N LYS A 130 9.83 -4.08 16.64
CA LYS A 130 10.72 -3.78 17.75
C LYS A 130 11.70 -4.92 17.92
N SER A 131 12.96 -4.54 17.98
CA SER A 131 14.01 -5.49 18.33
C SER A 131 14.09 -5.66 19.84
#